data_5e6de4b064e24e021ea4008a082dd4d2
#
_entry.id   5e6de4b064e24e021ea4008a082dd4d2
#
_cell.length_a   1.000
_cell.length_b   1.000
_cell.length_c   1.000
_cell.angle_alpha   90.00
_cell.angle_beta   90.00
_cell.angle_gamma   90.00
#
_symmetry.space_group_name_H-M   'P 1'
#
loop_
_entity.id
_entity.type
_entity.pdbx_description
1 polymer ?
#
loop_
_entity_poly.entity_id
_entity_poly.type
_entity_poly.pdbx_seq_one_letter_code
_entity_poly.pdbx_strand_id
1 'polypeptide(L)'
;MKSLQKNFLYNVLYQILLVILPLITAPYISRTLGATAVGVYSYTYSVAYYFLLIAMLGIGNHGNRSIAAVRDDRKKLNKTFSSIYSLQVITFSIAILAYAIYLVLFVKDNRLIVLLQLIYVTSGLFDIGWLFFGLEQFKLTVARNTLIKISTVVLMFVFVHKPSDLWKYTLIMSAGTLFSQAYLWLYVKKYVSFEKCSVKEITSNIKPVLILFIPVLAYSIYKVMDKIMLGNMSSYDQVGFYNNAEKIINIPMGIITALGTVMLPRMSNIVANGDKKRVDDYIRISTKLVTLLSSAIAFGLMGVSSVLAPVFFGDEFIACGEIIRLLSVTVFFIAWANVIRTQYLIPNKRDSIYLTSTMVGAILNLIINWMLIPKYQANGAAFGTIVAEFSVMLVQMVAVKNELPMRKYIMSYSPILIIGLTMAVLVDRIGIKLGVSISTLAIQILAGGFFFCIATIAYLRISNDEMWRLGVDSIKKRKKSS
;
A
#
# COMPACT_ATOMS: atom_id res chain seq x y z
N MET A 1 -3.67 -31.13 3.87
CA MET A 1 -2.47 -30.42 4.33
C MET A 1 -1.51 -30.02 3.19
N LYS A 2 -1.08 -30.91 2.28
CA LYS A 2 -0.16 -30.56 1.18
C LYS A 2 -0.63 -29.42 0.25
N SER A 3 -1.94 -29.27 -0.01
CA SER A 3 -2.47 -28.18 -0.85
C SER A 3 -2.43 -26.81 -0.16
N LEU A 4 -2.68 -26.76 1.14
CA LEU A 4 -2.65 -25.53 1.94
C LEU A 4 -1.22 -24.95 2.05
N GLN A 5 -0.23 -25.84 2.28
CA GLN A 5 1.18 -25.47 2.31
C GLN A 5 1.66 -24.96 0.94
N LYS A 6 1.21 -25.58 -0.15
CA LYS A 6 1.54 -25.17 -1.52
C LYS A 6 0.94 -23.82 -1.87
N ASN A 7 -0.32 -23.57 -1.48
CA ASN A 7 -0.98 -22.28 -1.67
C ASN A 7 -0.32 -21.17 -0.84
N PHE A 8 0.10 -21.47 0.39
CA PHE A 8 0.86 -20.55 1.23
C PHE A 8 2.20 -20.17 0.58
N LEU A 9 2.95 -21.16 0.07
CA LEU A 9 4.22 -20.90 -0.61
C LEU A 9 4.06 -20.03 -1.86
N TYR A 10 3.03 -20.28 -2.68
CA TYR A 10 2.74 -19.42 -3.83
C TYR A 10 2.42 -17.98 -3.43
N ASN A 11 1.65 -17.79 -2.35
CA ASN A 11 1.37 -16.45 -1.85
C ASN A 11 2.63 -15.74 -1.34
N VAL A 12 3.51 -16.43 -0.62
CA VAL A 12 4.78 -15.87 -0.13
C VAL A 12 5.68 -15.48 -1.31
N LEU A 13 5.85 -16.35 -2.30
CA LEU A 13 6.63 -16.05 -3.50
C LEU A 13 6.06 -14.84 -4.27
N TYR A 14 4.73 -14.77 -4.38
CA TYR A 14 4.08 -13.62 -4.99
C TYR A 14 4.30 -12.33 -4.20
N GLN A 15 4.23 -12.35 -2.87
CA GLN A 15 4.53 -11.17 -2.04
C GLN A 15 5.99 -10.72 -2.17
N ILE A 16 6.94 -11.65 -2.24
CA ILE A 16 8.34 -11.35 -2.50
C ILE A 16 8.50 -10.68 -3.88
N LEU A 17 7.84 -11.20 -4.90
CA LEU A 17 7.85 -10.63 -6.25
C LEU A 17 7.29 -9.19 -6.26
N LEU A 18 6.23 -8.92 -5.50
CA LEU A 18 5.65 -7.57 -5.37
C LEU A 18 6.62 -6.54 -4.77
N VAL A 19 7.56 -6.98 -3.95
CA VAL A 19 8.61 -6.13 -3.36
C VAL A 19 9.80 -5.99 -4.31
N ILE A 20 10.24 -7.09 -4.92
CA ILE A 20 11.45 -7.10 -5.77
C ILE A 20 11.21 -6.36 -7.10
N LEU A 21 10.05 -6.55 -7.74
CA LEU A 21 9.80 -5.92 -9.04
C LEU A 21 9.92 -4.38 -9.00
N PRO A 22 9.32 -3.64 -8.07
CA PRO A 22 9.51 -2.20 -7.96
C PRO A 22 10.97 -1.79 -7.71
N LEU A 23 11.75 -2.60 -6.96
CA LEU A 23 13.17 -2.32 -6.72
C LEU A 23 14.01 -2.35 -8.01
N ILE A 24 13.61 -3.17 -8.97
CA ILE A 24 14.30 -3.28 -10.27
C ILE A 24 13.72 -2.25 -11.27
N THR A 25 12.40 -2.14 -11.32
CA THR A 25 11.72 -1.34 -12.35
C THR A 25 11.74 0.15 -12.06
N ALA A 26 11.66 0.57 -10.80
CA ALA A 26 11.60 1.99 -10.47
C ALA A 26 12.89 2.74 -10.84
N PRO A 27 14.12 2.26 -10.53
CA PRO A 27 15.34 2.93 -10.97
C PRO A 27 15.47 2.95 -12.50
N TYR A 28 15.14 1.85 -13.17
CA TYR A 28 15.19 1.81 -14.64
C TYR A 28 14.28 2.86 -15.26
N ILE A 29 13.01 2.88 -14.89
CA ILE A 29 12.01 3.82 -15.43
C ILE A 29 12.37 5.26 -15.10
N SER A 30 12.83 5.54 -13.88
CA SER A 30 13.22 6.88 -13.47
C SER A 30 14.38 7.41 -14.32
N ARG A 31 15.43 6.62 -14.50
CA ARG A 31 16.60 7.00 -15.29
C ARG A 31 16.31 7.08 -16.80
N THR A 32 15.37 6.26 -17.29
CA THR A 32 15.03 6.19 -18.72
C THR A 32 14.05 7.27 -19.13
N LEU A 33 13.02 7.52 -18.33
CA LEU A 33 11.95 8.46 -18.67
C LEU A 33 12.16 9.87 -18.10
N GLY A 34 12.88 10.00 -16.97
CA GLY A 34 13.04 11.25 -16.26
C GLY A 34 11.84 11.61 -15.36
N ALA A 35 12.00 12.68 -14.57
CA ALA A 35 11.04 13.09 -13.56
C ALA A 35 9.71 13.52 -14.14
N THR A 36 9.73 14.36 -15.19
CA THR A 36 8.53 14.88 -15.85
C THR A 36 7.66 13.75 -16.39
N ALA A 37 8.23 12.80 -17.14
CA ALA A 37 7.46 11.72 -17.75
C ALA A 37 6.91 10.75 -16.69
N VAL A 38 7.68 10.44 -15.65
CA VAL A 38 7.20 9.66 -14.49
C VAL A 38 6.05 10.40 -13.81
N GLY A 39 6.13 11.71 -13.67
CA GLY A 39 5.08 12.56 -13.11
C GLY A 39 3.81 12.57 -13.95
N VAL A 40 3.94 12.78 -15.26
CA VAL A 40 2.80 12.72 -16.22
C VAL A 40 2.08 11.37 -16.13
N TYR A 41 2.84 10.28 -16.14
CA TYR A 41 2.25 8.96 -15.96
C TYR A 41 1.51 8.83 -14.63
N SER A 42 2.14 9.23 -13.52
CA SER A 42 1.59 9.09 -12.18
C SER A 42 0.33 9.94 -11.98
N TYR A 43 0.33 11.17 -12.52
CA TYR A 43 -0.82 12.06 -12.50
C TYR A 43 -1.99 11.47 -13.31
N THR A 44 -1.74 11.13 -14.57
CA THR A 44 -2.79 10.63 -15.48
C THR A 44 -3.35 9.29 -15.00
N TYR A 45 -2.49 8.41 -14.48
CA TYR A 45 -2.91 7.17 -13.82
C TYR A 45 -3.78 7.45 -12.59
N SER A 46 -3.43 8.41 -11.75
CA SER A 46 -4.19 8.75 -10.54
C SER A 46 -5.59 9.29 -10.89
N VAL A 47 -5.70 10.09 -11.93
CA VAL A 47 -7.00 10.55 -12.45
C VAL A 47 -7.82 9.36 -12.98
N ALA A 48 -7.23 8.53 -13.85
CA ALA A 48 -7.89 7.34 -14.39
C ALA A 48 -8.31 6.34 -13.29
N TYR A 49 -7.50 6.21 -12.24
CA TYR A 49 -7.81 5.40 -11.07
C TYR A 49 -9.10 5.86 -10.37
N TYR A 50 -9.36 7.17 -10.25
CA TYR A 50 -10.63 7.64 -9.65
C TYR A 50 -11.84 7.31 -10.52
N PHE A 51 -11.74 7.39 -11.86
CA PHE A 51 -12.82 6.94 -12.73
C PHE A 51 -13.09 5.44 -12.55
N LEU A 52 -12.04 4.62 -12.51
CA LEU A 52 -12.16 3.18 -12.25
C LEU A 52 -12.74 2.91 -10.85
N LEU A 53 -12.25 3.61 -9.82
CA LEU A 53 -12.70 3.45 -8.44
C LEU A 53 -14.19 3.78 -8.28
N ILE A 54 -14.63 4.90 -8.87
CA ILE A 54 -16.04 5.34 -8.83
C ILE A 54 -16.93 4.36 -9.63
N ALA A 55 -16.44 3.79 -10.72
CA ALA A 55 -17.19 2.77 -11.47
C ALA A 55 -17.27 1.44 -10.71
N MET A 56 -16.17 1.03 -10.10
CA MET A 56 -16.11 -0.22 -9.32
C MET A 56 -16.89 -0.12 -8.01
N LEU A 57 -17.01 1.08 -7.43
CA LEU A 57 -17.67 1.29 -6.14
C LEU A 57 -17.19 0.26 -5.09
N GLY A 58 -18.14 -0.38 -4.38
CA GLY A 58 -17.88 -1.49 -3.48
C GLY A 58 -18.10 -2.88 -4.09
N ILE A 59 -18.21 -2.99 -5.43
CA ILE A 59 -18.56 -4.25 -6.15
C ILE A 59 -17.59 -5.37 -5.80
N GLY A 60 -16.28 -5.10 -5.75
CA GLY A 60 -15.28 -6.10 -5.40
C GLY A 60 -15.55 -6.80 -4.06
N ASN A 61 -15.81 -6.02 -3.02
CA ASN A 61 -16.11 -6.54 -1.67
C ASN A 61 -17.50 -7.18 -1.59
N HIS A 62 -18.51 -6.54 -2.19
CA HIS A 62 -19.88 -7.05 -2.22
C HIS A 62 -19.95 -8.37 -2.99
N GLY A 63 -19.38 -8.41 -4.19
CA GLY A 63 -19.36 -9.59 -5.04
C GLY A 63 -18.66 -10.77 -4.36
N ASN A 64 -17.48 -10.55 -3.79
CA ASN A 64 -16.77 -11.59 -3.05
C ASN A 64 -17.65 -12.22 -1.95
N ARG A 65 -18.28 -11.39 -1.10
CA ARG A 65 -19.17 -11.87 -0.02
C ARG A 65 -20.40 -12.57 -0.55
N SER A 66 -21.05 -12.01 -1.57
CA SER A 66 -22.30 -12.56 -2.14
C SER A 66 -22.06 -13.88 -2.84
N ILE A 67 -20.98 -14.02 -3.61
CA ILE A 67 -20.58 -15.26 -4.26
C ILE A 67 -20.25 -16.35 -3.23
N ALA A 68 -19.45 -16.01 -2.20
CA ALA A 68 -19.10 -16.96 -1.14
C ALA A 68 -20.34 -17.53 -0.43
N ALA A 69 -21.38 -16.70 -0.23
CA ALA A 69 -22.62 -17.12 0.42
C ALA A 69 -23.48 -18.08 -0.42
N VAL A 70 -23.31 -18.09 -1.76
CA VAL A 70 -24.16 -18.89 -2.66
C VAL A 70 -23.38 -19.92 -3.49
N ARG A 71 -22.10 -20.10 -3.22
CA ARG A 71 -21.18 -20.89 -4.06
C ARG A 71 -21.59 -22.34 -4.27
N ASP A 72 -22.32 -22.91 -3.31
CA ASP A 72 -22.75 -24.31 -3.35
C ASP A 72 -24.08 -24.53 -4.10
N ASP A 73 -24.81 -23.45 -4.44
CA ASP A 73 -26.06 -23.46 -5.20
C ASP A 73 -25.83 -22.84 -6.59
N ARG A 74 -25.69 -23.67 -7.60
CA ARG A 74 -25.38 -23.25 -8.99
C ARG A 74 -26.37 -22.24 -9.55
N LYS A 75 -27.65 -22.38 -9.28
CA LYS A 75 -28.69 -21.46 -9.81
C LYS A 75 -28.57 -20.09 -9.14
N LYS A 76 -28.46 -20.07 -7.81
CA LYS A 76 -28.26 -18.81 -7.08
C LYS A 76 -26.92 -18.14 -7.45
N LEU A 77 -25.86 -18.94 -7.62
CA LEU A 77 -24.55 -18.45 -8.04
C LEU A 77 -24.61 -17.73 -9.39
N ASN A 78 -25.23 -18.36 -10.41
CA ASN A 78 -25.40 -17.77 -11.73
C ASN A 78 -26.17 -16.45 -11.66
N LYS A 79 -27.26 -16.42 -10.92
CA LYS A 79 -28.12 -15.24 -10.78
C LYS A 79 -27.44 -14.11 -10.04
N THR A 80 -26.74 -14.42 -8.95
CA THR A 80 -25.95 -13.45 -8.17
C THR A 80 -24.82 -12.85 -9.01
N PHE A 81 -24.08 -13.71 -9.73
CA PHE A 81 -23.04 -13.25 -10.65
C PHE A 81 -23.59 -12.31 -11.70
N SER A 82 -24.66 -12.74 -12.39
CA SER A 82 -25.27 -11.98 -13.50
C SER A 82 -25.79 -10.62 -13.03
N SER A 83 -26.43 -10.55 -11.85
CA SER A 83 -27.00 -9.31 -11.32
C SER A 83 -25.90 -8.31 -10.90
N ILE A 84 -24.85 -8.76 -10.24
CA ILE A 84 -23.70 -7.91 -9.81
C ILE A 84 -22.92 -7.45 -11.05
N TYR A 85 -22.65 -8.37 -12.00
CA TYR A 85 -21.92 -8.02 -13.20
C TYR A 85 -22.70 -7.06 -14.11
N SER A 86 -24.04 -7.20 -14.20
CA SER A 86 -24.87 -6.22 -14.90
C SER A 86 -24.78 -4.82 -14.30
N LEU A 87 -24.75 -4.70 -12.97
CA LEU A 87 -24.51 -3.43 -12.31
C LEU A 87 -23.12 -2.87 -12.68
N GLN A 88 -22.09 -3.73 -12.66
CA GLN A 88 -20.72 -3.35 -13.04
C GLN A 88 -20.66 -2.84 -14.48
N VAL A 89 -21.32 -3.51 -15.43
CA VAL A 89 -21.39 -3.06 -16.84
C VAL A 89 -22.00 -1.66 -16.93
N ILE A 90 -23.10 -1.41 -16.23
CA ILE A 90 -23.76 -0.10 -16.24
C ILE A 90 -22.84 0.98 -15.69
N THR A 91 -22.25 0.77 -14.50
CA THR A 91 -21.39 1.76 -13.86
C THR A 91 -20.12 2.04 -14.67
N PHE A 92 -19.50 1.01 -15.26
CA PHE A 92 -18.32 1.19 -16.12
C PHE A 92 -18.65 1.84 -17.46
N SER A 93 -19.80 1.55 -18.06
CA SER A 93 -20.24 2.25 -19.29
C SER A 93 -20.38 3.74 -19.05
N ILE A 94 -20.96 4.14 -17.91
CA ILE A 94 -21.07 5.55 -17.50
C ILE A 94 -19.68 6.14 -17.27
N ALA A 95 -18.80 5.44 -16.57
CA ALA A 95 -17.46 5.95 -16.27
C ALA A 95 -16.57 6.08 -17.51
N ILE A 96 -16.64 5.14 -18.45
CA ILE A 96 -15.92 5.19 -19.73
C ILE A 96 -16.38 6.40 -20.55
N LEU A 97 -17.70 6.62 -20.62
CA LEU A 97 -18.27 7.79 -21.28
C LEU A 97 -17.83 9.08 -20.59
N ALA A 98 -17.91 9.14 -19.26
CA ALA A 98 -17.47 10.30 -18.50
C ALA A 98 -15.96 10.56 -18.67
N TYR A 99 -15.12 9.52 -18.72
CA TYR A 99 -13.69 9.66 -19.00
C TYR A 99 -13.43 10.15 -20.42
N ALA A 100 -14.17 9.66 -21.41
CA ALA A 100 -14.07 10.17 -22.79
C ALA A 100 -14.46 11.65 -22.88
N ILE A 101 -15.51 12.08 -22.19
CA ILE A 101 -15.90 13.49 -22.09
C ILE A 101 -14.78 14.31 -21.41
N TYR A 102 -14.23 13.80 -20.29
CA TYR A 102 -13.09 14.41 -19.62
C TYR A 102 -11.90 14.60 -20.57
N LEU A 103 -11.53 13.57 -21.35
CA LEU A 103 -10.44 13.63 -22.32
C LEU A 103 -10.66 14.71 -23.38
N VAL A 104 -11.89 14.84 -23.90
CA VAL A 104 -12.21 15.79 -24.96
C VAL A 104 -12.28 17.23 -24.46
N LEU A 105 -12.93 17.45 -23.31
CA LEU A 105 -13.27 18.80 -22.84
C LEU A 105 -12.22 19.41 -21.91
N PHE A 106 -11.54 18.60 -21.10
CA PHE A 106 -10.69 19.13 -20.03
C PHE A 106 -9.20 18.89 -20.24
N VAL A 107 -8.80 17.90 -21.05
CA VAL A 107 -7.40 17.57 -21.25
C VAL A 107 -6.83 18.41 -22.40
N LYS A 108 -5.87 19.29 -22.09
CA LYS A 108 -5.14 20.09 -23.07
C LYS A 108 -3.80 19.45 -23.43
N ASP A 109 -3.05 19.01 -22.43
CA ASP A 109 -1.71 18.45 -22.58
C ASP A 109 -1.71 16.94 -22.39
N ASN A 110 -0.68 16.29 -22.92
CA ASN A 110 -0.48 14.83 -22.75
C ASN A 110 -1.68 13.96 -23.19
N ARG A 111 -2.47 14.43 -24.15
CA ARG A 111 -3.73 13.76 -24.61
C ARG A 111 -3.52 12.28 -24.95
N LEU A 112 -2.40 11.92 -25.58
CA LEU A 112 -2.10 10.53 -25.92
C LEU A 112 -1.97 9.68 -24.67
N ILE A 113 -1.30 10.17 -23.62
CA ILE A 113 -1.12 9.42 -22.37
C ILE A 113 -2.46 9.23 -21.66
N VAL A 114 -3.28 10.29 -21.60
CA VAL A 114 -4.64 10.19 -21.02
C VAL A 114 -5.52 9.25 -21.85
N LEU A 115 -5.44 9.27 -23.18
CA LEU A 115 -6.15 8.33 -24.04
C LEU A 115 -5.75 6.89 -23.76
N LEU A 116 -4.46 6.61 -23.61
CA LEU A 116 -3.97 5.27 -23.28
C LEU A 116 -4.42 4.79 -21.89
N GLN A 117 -4.62 5.71 -20.94
CA GLN A 117 -5.21 5.38 -19.64
C GLN A 117 -6.70 4.98 -19.72
N LEU A 118 -7.41 5.30 -20.81
CA LEU A 118 -8.77 4.79 -21.04
C LEU A 118 -8.78 3.26 -21.10
N ILE A 119 -7.71 2.64 -21.60
CA ILE A 119 -7.54 1.16 -21.59
C ILE A 119 -7.54 0.66 -20.14
N TYR A 120 -6.87 1.37 -19.23
CA TYR A 120 -6.87 1.05 -17.81
C TYR A 120 -8.28 1.20 -17.19
N VAL A 121 -9.00 2.29 -17.47
CA VAL A 121 -10.39 2.46 -17.00
C VAL A 121 -11.27 1.33 -17.53
N THR A 122 -11.15 1.01 -18.83
CA THR A 122 -11.90 -0.07 -19.48
C THR A 122 -11.58 -1.45 -18.88
N SER A 123 -10.36 -1.66 -18.37
CA SER A 123 -9.97 -2.92 -17.74
C SER A 123 -10.84 -3.31 -16.55
N GLY A 124 -11.38 -2.34 -15.83
CA GLY A 124 -12.27 -2.58 -14.70
C GLY A 124 -13.63 -3.17 -15.11
N LEU A 125 -14.09 -2.96 -16.36
CA LEU A 125 -15.26 -3.63 -16.89
C LEU A 125 -15.07 -5.16 -16.92
N PHE A 126 -13.84 -5.61 -17.15
CA PHE A 126 -13.47 -7.02 -17.20
C PHE A 126 -13.02 -7.58 -15.84
N ASP A 127 -12.96 -6.75 -14.77
CA ASP A 127 -12.52 -7.21 -13.45
C ASP A 127 -13.62 -8.02 -12.76
N ILE A 128 -13.51 -9.34 -12.90
CA ILE A 128 -14.35 -10.33 -12.22
C ILE A 128 -13.54 -11.10 -11.15
N GLY A 129 -12.47 -10.49 -10.64
CA GLY A 129 -11.64 -11.07 -9.57
C GLY A 129 -12.47 -11.46 -8.34
N TRP A 130 -13.51 -10.68 -8.03
CA TRP A 130 -14.43 -10.93 -6.92
C TRP A 130 -15.19 -12.27 -7.04
N LEU A 131 -15.48 -12.76 -8.26
CA LEU A 131 -16.05 -14.10 -8.47
C LEU A 131 -15.07 -15.19 -8.01
N PHE A 132 -13.83 -15.12 -8.47
CA PHE A 132 -12.81 -16.13 -8.18
C PHE A 132 -12.36 -16.11 -6.71
N PHE A 133 -12.34 -14.95 -6.07
CA PHE A 133 -12.11 -14.83 -4.62
C PHE A 133 -13.26 -15.45 -3.82
N GLY A 134 -14.52 -15.19 -4.20
CA GLY A 134 -15.69 -15.78 -3.56
C GLY A 134 -15.78 -17.30 -3.74
N LEU A 135 -15.27 -17.82 -4.86
CA LEU A 135 -15.13 -19.26 -5.14
C LEU A 135 -13.85 -19.89 -4.55
N GLU A 136 -13.03 -19.12 -3.81
CA GLU A 136 -11.73 -19.57 -3.25
C GLU A 136 -10.72 -20.07 -4.31
N GLN A 137 -10.83 -19.61 -5.56
CA GLN A 137 -9.95 -19.99 -6.66
C GLN A 137 -8.66 -19.13 -6.71
N PHE A 138 -7.96 -19.02 -5.58
CA PHE A 138 -6.76 -18.15 -5.42
C PHE A 138 -5.63 -18.50 -6.38
N LYS A 139 -5.48 -19.77 -6.75
CA LYS A 139 -4.41 -20.23 -7.64
C LYS A 139 -4.49 -19.54 -9.01
N LEU A 140 -5.70 -19.40 -9.56
CA LEU A 140 -5.90 -18.75 -10.86
C LEU A 140 -5.54 -17.27 -10.81
N THR A 141 -5.96 -16.57 -9.76
CA THR A 141 -5.69 -15.14 -9.60
C THR A 141 -4.22 -14.84 -9.35
N VAL A 142 -3.53 -15.65 -8.54
CA VAL A 142 -2.09 -15.51 -8.27
C VAL A 142 -1.26 -15.81 -9.52
N ALA A 143 -1.52 -16.94 -10.21
CA ALA A 143 -0.80 -17.32 -11.42
C ALA A 143 -0.91 -16.25 -12.52
N ARG A 144 -2.15 -15.76 -12.76
CA ARG A 144 -2.41 -14.65 -13.68
C ARG A 144 -1.60 -13.40 -13.32
N ASN A 145 -1.72 -12.96 -12.06
CA ASN A 145 -1.05 -11.75 -11.62
C ASN A 145 0.47 -11.85 -11.79
N THR A 146 1.06 -12.99 -11.45
CA THR A 146 2.49 -13.24 -11.61
C THR A 146 2.91 -13.20 -13.08
N LEU A 147 2.20 -13.93 -13.94
CA LEU A 147 2.49 -13.99 -15.38
C LEU A 147 2.46 -12.59 -16.01
N ILE A 148 1.35 -11.87 -15.83
CA ILE A 148 1.19 -10.55 -16.44
C ILE A 148 2.21 -9.54 -15.89
N LYS A 149 2.50 -9.56 -14.59
CA LYS A 149 3.54 -8.67 -14.03
C LYS A 149 4.93 -8.95 -14.60
N ILE A 150 5.31 -10.20 -14.71
CA ILE A 150 6.60 -10.54 -15.34
C ILE A 150 6.61 -10.11 -16.81
N SER A 151 5.53 -10.39 -17.56
CA SER A 151 5.42 -9.98 -18.96
C SER A 151 5.48 -8.45 -19.13
N THR A 152 4.79 -7.69 -18.31
CA THR A 152 4.85 -6.21 -18.38
C THR A 152 6.24 -5.68 -18.07
N VAL A 153 6.97 -6.29 -17.12
CA VAL A 153 8.34 -5.91 -16.81
C VAL A 153 9.28 -6.24 -17.98
N VAL A 154 9.17 -7.43 -18.58
CA VAL A 154 9.96 -7.78 -19.76
C VAL A 154 9.70 -6.83 -20.92
N LEU A 155 8.41 -6.57 -21.24
CA LEU A 155 8.03 -5.64 -22.31
C LEU A 155 8.55 -4.22 -22.04
N MET A 156 8.53 -3.78 -20.79
CA MET A 156 9.07 -2.48 -20.40
C MET A 156 10.57 -2.39 -20.72
N PHE A 157 11.38 -3.40 -20.36
CA PHE A 157 12.82 -3.41 -20.66
C PHE A 157 13.11 -3.50 -22.16
N VAL A 158 12.24 -4.18 -22.94
CA VAL A 158 12.41 -4.37 -24.39
C VAL A 158 12.03 -3.12 -25.19
N PHE A 159 11.06 -2.33 -24.74
CA PHE A 159 10.45 -1.26 -25.57
C PHE A 159 10.65 0.16 -25.05
N VAL A 160 11.01 0.35 -23.77
CA VAL A 160 11.11 1.69 -23.15
C VAL A 160 12.58 2.03 -22.91
N HIS A 161 13.15 2.92 -23.75
CA HIS A 161 14.59 3.24 -23.71
C HIS A 161 14.89 4.74 -23.61
N LYS A 162 13.92 5.62 -23.81
CA LYS A 162 14.12 7.07 -23.83
C LYS A 162 12.86 7.80 -23.32
N PRO A 163 12.97 9.09 -22.92
CA PRO A 163 11.83 9.86 -22.39
C PRO A 163 10.61 9.87 -23.32
N SER A 164 10.80 9.93 -24.64
CA SER A 164 9.70 9.90 -25.63
C SER A 164 8.93 8.56 -25.66
N ASP A 165 9.42 7.50 -25.01
CA ASP A 165 8.75 6.20 -24.93
C ASP A 165 7.70 6.13 -23.79
N LEU A 166 7.36 7.26 -23.16
CA LEU A 166 6.31 7.36 -22.14
C LEU A 166 4.99 6.73 -22.60
N TRP A 167 4.61 6.92 -23.87
CA TRP A 167 3.40 6.33 -24.42
C TRP A 167 3.47 4.79 -24.47
N LYS A 168 4.65 4.21 -24.80
CA LYS A 168 4.85 2.76 -24.78
C LYS A 168 4.74 2.22 -23.36
N TYR A 169 5.38 2.89 -22.40
CA TYR A 169 5.27 2.54 -20.99
C TYR A 169 3.81 2.56 -20.53
N THR A 170 3.07 3.63 -20.84
CA THR A 170 1.65 3.74 -20.49
C THR A 170 0.82 2.64 -21.15
N LEU A 171 1.06 2.36 -22.43
CA LEU A 171 0.36 1.28 -23.16
C LEU A 171 0.62 -0.09 -22.53
N ILE A 172 1.89 -0.41 -22.23
CA ILE A 172 2.28 -1.70 -21.60
C ILE A 172 1.58 -1.87 -20.26
N MET A 173 1.56 -0.84 -19.41
CA MET A 173 0.95 -0.91 -18.08
C MET A 173 -0.58 -1.01 -18.16
N SER A 174 -1.22 -0.20 -19.00
CA SER A 174 -2.68 -0.19 -19.15
C SER A 174 -3.19 -1.45 -19.85
N ALA A 175 -2.55 -1.87 -20.95
CA ALA A 175 -2.89 -3.12 -21.64
C ALA A 175 -2.60 -4.34 -20.80
N GLY A 176 -1.47 -4.36 -20.06
CA GLY A 176 -1.15 -5.41 -19.11
C GLY A 176 -2.25 -5.62 -18.08
N THR A 177 -2.83 -4.51 -17.55
CA THR A 177 -3.96 -4.58 -16.63
C THR A 177 -5.20 -5.13 -17.31
N LEU A 178 -5.53 -4.66 -18.52
CA LEU A 178 -6.66 -5.16 -19.29
C LEU A 178 -6.53 -6.66 -19.59
N PHE A 179 -5.38 -7.11 -20.08
CA PHE A 179 -5.13 -8.54 -20.33
C PHE A 179 -5.18 -9.37 -19.06
N SER A 180 -4.68 -8.82 -17.94
CA SER A 180 -4.81 -9.47 -16.64
C SER A 180 -6.27 -9.74 -16.30
N GLN A 181 -7.16 -8.76 -16.44
CA GLN A 181 -8.57 -8.94 -16.12
C GLN A 181 -9.26 -9.83 -17.14
N ALA A 182 -8.99 -9.65 -18.44
CA ALA A 182 -9.56 -10.46 -19.52
C ALA A 182 -9.18 -11.94 -19.42
N TYR A 183 -8.00 -12.28 -18.90
CA TYR A 183 -7.56 -13.66 -18.73
C TYR A 183 -8.53 -14.50 -17.88
N LEU A 184 -9.16 -13.93 -16.86
CA LEU A 184 -10.10 -14.67 -16.02
C LEU A 184 -11.36 -15.09 -16.78
N TRP A 185 -11.73 -14.37 -17.84
CA TRP A 185 -12.90 -14.68 -18.66
C TRP A 185 -12.80 -16.01 -19.40
N LEU A 186 -11.58 -16.50 -19.66
CA LEU A 186 -11.37 -17.83 -20.24
C LEU A 186 -11.93 -18.96 -19.35
N TYR A 187 -12.05 -18.69 -18.05
CA TYR A 187 -12.47 -19.68 -17.06
C TYR A 187 -13.93 -19.50 -16.60
N VAL A 188 -14.56 -18.36 -16.89
CA VAL A 188 -15.91 -18.01 -16.38
C VAL A 188 -16.93 -19.10 -16.66
N LYS A 189 -17.01 -19.60 -17.91
CA LYS A 189 -17.99 -20.61 -18.34
C LYS A 189 -17.93 -21.91 -17.53
N LYS A 190 -16.77 -22.22 -16.91
CA LYS A 190 -16.62 -23.38 -16.03
C LYS A 190 -17.36 -23.21 -14.70
N TYR A 191 -17.48 -21.99 -14.22
CA TYR A 191 -18.01 -21.69 -12.90
C TYR A 191 -19.41 -21.13 -12.90
N VAL A 192 -19.74 -20.26 -13.85
CA VAL A 192 -21.04 -19.58 -13.93
C VAL A 192 -21.55 -19.51 -15.38
N SER A 193 -22.87 -19.39 -15.49
CA SER A 193 -23.59 -19.09 -16.73
C SER A 193 -24.36 -17.79 -16.55
N PHE A 194 -24.50 -17.00 -17.62
CA PHE A 194 -25.27 -15.77 -17.56
C PHE A 194 -26.77 -16.09 -17.52
N GLU A 195 -27.47 -15.41 -16.62
CA GLU A 195 -28.91 -15.46 -16.49
C GLU A 195 -29.51 -14.06 -16.64
N LYS A 196 -30.73 -14.01 -17.20
CA LYS A 196 -31.47 -12.74 -17.27
C LYS A 196 -31.82 -12.26 -15.87
N CYS A 197 -31.51 -11.00 -15.58
CA CYS A 197 -31.81 -10.36 -14.32
C CYS A 197 -32.85 -9.26 -14.52
N SER A 198 -33.79 -9.16 -13.60
CA SER A 198 -34.72 -8.02 -13.55
C SER A 198 -34.01 -6.77 -13.06
N VAL A 199 -34.51 -5.59 -13.38
CA VAL A 199 -34.00 -4.30 -12.89
C VAL A 199 -33.97 -4.27 -11.38
N LYS A 200 -34.99 -4.84 -10.71
CA LYS A 200 -35.07 -4.93 -9.25
C LYS A 200 -33.90 -5.74 -8.64
N GLU A 201 -33.48 -6.82 -9.29
CA GLU A 201 -32.36 -7.64 -8.85
C GLU A 201 -31.02 -6.92 -9.03
N ILE A 202 -30.86 -6.16 -10.10
CA ILE A 202 -29.66 -5.36 -10.34
C ILE A 202 -29.59 -4.22 -9.32
N THR A 203 -30.67 -3.46 -9.13
CA THR A 203 -30.71 -2.29 -8.24
C THR A 203 -30.63 -2.65 -6.76
N SER A 204 -31.03 -3.87 -6.36
CA SER A 204 -30.88 -4.35 -5.00
C SER A 204 -29.42 -4.41 -4.51
N ASN A 205 -28.44 -4.50 -5.44
CA ASN A 205 -27.02 -4.47 -5.13
C ASN A 205 -26.49 -3.05 -4.83
N ILE A 206 -27.20 -1.98 -5.24
CA ILE A 206 -26.69 -0.60 -5.15
C ILE A 206 -26.40 -0.21 -3.70
N LYS A 207 -27.37 -0.40 -2.81
CA LYS A 207 -27.22 -0.01 -1.40
C LYS A 207 -26.05 -0.71 -0.70
N PRO A 208 -25.90 -2.05 -0.76
CA PRO A 208 -24.74 -2.75 -0.21
C PRO A 208 -23.41 -2.29 -0.82
N VAL A 209 -23.37 -2.06 -2.12
CA VAL A 209 -22.18 -1.61 -2.83
C VAL A 209 -21.76 -0.21 -2.38
N LEU A 210 -22.69 0.73 -2.23
CA LEU A 210 -22.40 2.09 -1.76
C LEU A 210 -21.91 2.11 -0.31
N ILE A 211 -22.47 1.28 0.58
CA ILE A 211 -21.99 1.18 1.96
C ILE A 211 -20.54 0.71 2.01
N LEU A 212 -20.19 -0.29 1.18
CA LEU A 212 -18.84 -0.83 1.11
C LEU A 212 -17.86 0.08 0.35
N PHE A 213 -18.36 1.07 -0.38
CA PHE A 213 -17.55 2.05 -1.11
C PHE A 213 -16.94 3.11 -0.19
N ILE A 214 -17.66 3.55 0.85
CA ILE A 214 -17.22 4.64 1.73
C ILE A 214 -15.80 4.43 2.30
N PRO A 215 -15.47 3.25 2.90
CA PRO A 215 -14.11 3.00 3.37
C PRO A 215 -13.06 3.03 2.27
N VAL A 216 -13.40 2.51 1.08
CA VAL A 216 -12.49 2.44 -0.07
C VAL A 216 -12.20 3.85 -0.59
N LEU A 217 -13.24 4.70 -0.68
CA LEU A 217 -13.09 6.10 -1.08
C LEU A 217 -12.22 6.87 -0.08
N ALA A 218 -12.50 6.76 1.22
CA ALA A 218 -11.71 7.43 2.25
C ALA A 218 -10.23 7.06 2.19
N TYR A 219 -9.94 5.77 2.00
CA TYR A 219 -8.56 5.29 1.82
C TYR A 219 -7.91 5.84 0.54
N SER A 220 -8.66 5.89 -0.57
CA SER A 220 -8.13 6.38 -1.85
C SER A 220 -7.78 7.87 -1.81
N ILE A 221 -8.57 8.68 -1.12
CA ILE A 221 -8.33 10.11 -0.99
C ILE A 221 -6.93 10.35 -0.43
N TYR A 222 -6.60 9.74 0.67
CA TYR A 222 -5.32 10.02 1.29
C TYR A 222 -4.13 9.23 0.69
N LYS A 223 -4.37 8.27 -0.21
CA LYS A 223 -3.30 7.50 -0.90
C LYS A 223 -3.02 7.94 -2.34
N VAL A 224 -3.95 8.59 -2.99
CA VAL A 224 -3.84 8.89 -4.43
C VAL A 224 -4.03 10.38 -4.74
N MET A 225 -4.83 11.09 -3.94
CA MET A 225 -5.19 12.49 -4.21
C MET A 225 -3.99 13.43 -4.19
N ASP A 226 -2.95 13.13 -3.39
CA ASP A 226 -1.71 13.91 -3.33
C ASP A 226 -1.12 14.17 -4.73
N LYS A 227 -1.10 13.13 -5.59
CA LYS A 227 -0.55 13.21 -6.94
C LYS A 227 -1.40 14.06 -7.87
N ILE A 228 -2.71 14.02 -7.69
CA ILE A 228 -3.65 14.87 -8.46
C ILE A 228 -3.51 16.33 -8.03
N MET A 229 -3.46 16.57 -6.72
CA MET A 229 -3.27 17.93 -6.19
C MET A 229 -1.92 18.49 -6.61
N LEU A 230 -0.84 17.71 -6.54
CA LEU A 230 0.49 18.12 -7.01
C LEU A 230 0.49 18.45 -8.51
N GLY A 231 -0.12 17.63 -9.35
CA GLY A 231 -0.16 17.87 -10.78
C GLY A 231 -0.97 19.11 -11.18
N ASN A 232 -2.01 19.45 -10.39
CA ASN A 232 -2.86 20.64 -10.65
C ASN A 232 -2.34 21.92 -10.01
N MET A 233 -1.61 21.81 -8.89
CA MET A 233 -1.21 22.96 -8.06
C MET A 233 0.30 23.25 -8.13
N SER A 234 1.09 22.38 -8.79
CA SER A 234 2.54 22.51 -8.92
C SER A 234 2.99 22.07 -10.33
N SER A 235 3.83 21.05 -10.45
CA SER A 235 4.33 20.54 -11.73
C SER A 235 4.38 19.00 -11.77
N TYR A 236 4.48 18.46 -12.99
CA TYR A 236 4.63 17.01 -13.16
C TYR A 236 5.93 16.47 -12.56
N ASP A 237 7.02 17.24 -12.55
CA ASP A 237 8.27 16.83 -11.92
C ASP A 237 8.07 16.56 -10.43
N GLN A 238 7.33 17.44 -9.76
CA GLN A 238 7.00 17.29 -8.34
C GLN A 238 6.14 16.04 -8.08
N VAL A 239 5.22 15.72 -9.00
CA VAL A 239 4.48 14.44 -8.95
C VAL A 239 5.43 13.25 -9.10
N GLY A 240 6.40 13.34 -10.02
CA GLY A 240 7.43 12.32 -10.24
C GLY A 240 8.29 12.08 -9.01
N PHE A 241 8.77 13.15 -8.39
CA PHE A 241 9.56 13.09 -7.16
C PHE A 241 8.78 12.48 -6.01
N TYR A 242 7.56 12.96 -5.77
CA TYR A 242 6.69 12.44 -4.72
C TYR A 242 6.36 10.94 -4.91
N ASN A 243 5.97 10.56 -6.14
CA ASN A 243 5.63 9.18 -6.46
C ASN A 243 6.81 8.21 -6.25
N ASN A 244 8.04 8.63 -6.60
CA ASN A 244 9.21 7.81 -6.40
C ASN A 244 9.63 7.74 -4.93
N ALA A 245 9.53 8.84 -4.18
CA ALA A 245 9.74 8.85 -2.74
C ALA A 245 8.74 7.92 -2.03
N GLU A 246 7.46 7.99 -2.38
CA GLU A 246 6.41 7.10 -1.83
C GLU A 246 6.70 5.63 -2.10
N LYS A 247 7.22 5.26 -3.28
CA LYS A 247 7.62 3.87 -3.58
C LYS A 247 8.68 3.37 -2.61
N ILE A 248 9.69 4.17 -2.27
CA ILE A 248 10.73 3.79 -1.31
C ILE A 248 10.12 3.53 0.08
N ILE A 249 9.18 4.37 0.51
CA ILE A 249 8.51 4.19 1.80
C ILE A 249 7.64 2.91 1.81
N ASN A 250 6.94 2.61 0.72
CA ASN A 250 6.03 1.47 0.65
C ASN A 250 6.74 0.11 0.62
N ILE A 251 7.98 0.03 0.14
CA ILE A 251 8.73 -1.24 0.07
C ILE A 251 8.89 -1.88 1.46
N PRO A 252 9.50 -1.24 2.46
CA PRO A 252 9.67 -1.84 3.78
C PRO A 252 8.35 -1.93 4.57
N MET A 253 7.33 -1.13 4.23
CA MET A 253 6.01 -1.21 4.83
C MET A 253 5.34 -2.57 4.62
N GLY A 254 5.70 -3.28 3.55
CA GLY A 254 5.23 -4.66 3.31
C GLY A 254 5.53 -5.61 4.48
N ILE A 255 6.68 -5.45 5.15
CA ILE A 255 7.08 -6.27 6.32
C ILE A 255 6.15 -5.98 7.51
N ILE A 256 5.85 -4.71 7.76
CA ILE A 256 5.01 -4.27 8.88
C ILE A 256 3.56 -4.71 8.66
N THR A 257 3.04 -4.56 7.44
CA THR A 257 1.68 -4.97 7.11
C THR A 257 1.49 -6.49 7.15
N ALA A 258 2.52 -7.26 6.77
CA ALA A 258 2.51 -8.72 6.88
C ALA A 258 2.33 -9.18 8.33
N LEU A 259 2.98 -8.51 9.30
CA LEU A 259 2.80 -8.81 10.71
C LEU A 259 1.32 -8.65 11.12
N GLY A 260 0.67 -7.55 10.71
CA GLY A 260 -0.75 -7.31 10.97
C GLY A 260 -1.64 -8.41 10.39
N THR A 261 -1.37 -8.84 9.15
CA THR A 261 -2.14 -9.90 8.47
C THR A 261 -2.04 -11.24 9.19
N VAL A 262 -0.85 -11.60 9.69
CA VAL A 262 -0.63 -12.86 10.43
C VAL A 262 -1.25 -12.80 11.83
N MET A 263 -1.19 -11.64 12.49
CA MET A 263 -1.69 -11.48 13.85
C MET A 263 -3.22 -11.37 13.94
N LEU A 264 -3.88 -10.85 12.91
CA LEU A 264 -5.32 -10.61 12.91
C LEU A 264 -6.17 -11.86 13.24
N PRO A 265 -6.02 -13.02 12.57
CA PRO A 265 -6.79 -14.22 12.91
C PRO A 265 -6.52 -14.73 14.33
N ARG A 266 -5.25 -14.65 14.76
CA ARG A 266 -4.83 -15.06 16.09
C ARG A 266 -5.46 -14.20 17.17
N MET A 267 -5.43 -12.87 17.00
CA MET A 267 -6.02 -11.93 17.94
C MET A 267 -7.53 -12.05 17.98
N SER A 268 -8.20 -12.24 16.83
CA SER A 268 -9.64 -12.48 16.76
C SER A 268 -10.06 -13.72 17.57
N ASN A 269 -9.26 -14.80 17.52
CA ASN A 269 -9.51 -16.01 18.31
C ASN A 269 -9.33 -15.75 19.83
N ILE A 270 -8.25 -15.06 20.23
CA ILE A 270 -7.97 -14.76 21.65
C ILE A 270 -9.06 -13.85 22.23
N VAL A 271 -9.48 -12.82 21.48
CA VAL A 271 -10.58 -11.92 21.89
C VAL A 271 -11.90 -12.68 22.01
N ALA A 272 -12.22 -13.55 21.05
CA ALA A 272 -13.44 -14.38 21.09
C ALA A 272 -13.49 -15.30 22.32
N ASN A 273 -12.32 -15.76 22.82
CA ASN A 273 -12.22 -16.59 24.04
C ASN A 273 -12.19 -15.75 25.33
N GLY A 274 -12.27 -14.42 25.27
CA GLY A 274 -12.32 -13.53 26.45
C GLY A 274 -11.01 -13.39 27.23
N ASP A 275 -9.86 -13.85 26.70
CA ASP A 275 -8.57 -13.84 27.40
C ASP A 275 -7.89 -12.47 27.29
N LYS A 276 -8.37 -11.51 28.10
CA LYS A 276 -7.84 -10.13 28.12
C LYS A 276 -6.35 -10.07 28.42
N LYS A 277 -5.84 -10.91 29.32
CA LYS A 277 -4.42 -10.91 29.68
C LYS A 277 -3.54 -11.24 28.47
N ARG A 278 -3.90 -12.26 27.71
CA ARG A 278 -3.18 -12.58 26.46
C ARG A 278 -3.29 -11.48 25.42
N VAL A 279 -4.46 -10.84 25.29
CA VAL A 279 -4.62 -9.68 24.38
C VAL A 279 -3.60 -8.61 24.72
N ASP A 280 -3.49 -8.21 26.01
CA ASP A 280 -2.57 -7.18 26.46
C ASP A 280 -1.10 -7.57 26.24
N ASP A 281 -0.73 -8.82 26.54
CA ASP A 281 0.63 -9.32 26.32
C ASP A 281 1.02 -9.31 24.84
N TYR A 282 0.13 -9.77 23.95
CA TYR A 282 0.41 -9.75 22.50
C TYR A 282 0.51 -8.35 21.95
N ILE A 283 -0.39 -7.42 22.35
CA ILE A 283 -0.34 -6.03 21.90
C ILE A 283 0.94 -5.37 22.38
N ARG A 284 1.34 -5.57 23.65
CA ARG A 284 2.57 -5.04 24.21
C ARG A 284 3.81 -5.50 23.44
N ILE A 285 3.92 -6.82 23.20
CA ILE A 285 5.05 -7.39 22.45
C ILE A 285 5.05 -6.91 21.00
N SER A 286 3.88 -6.94 20.34
CA SER A 286 3.75 -6.49 18.95
C SER A 286 4.07 -5.01 18.79
N THR A 287 3.56 -4.15 19.68
CA THR A 287 3.83 -2.71 19.64
C THR A 287 5.34 -2.44 19.80
N LYS A 288 6.00 -3.17 20.69
CA LYS A 288 7.44 -3.04 20.86
C LYS A 288 8.22 -3.52 19.65
N LEU A 289 7.91 -4.70 19.12
CA LEU A 289 8.54 -5.24 17.92
C LEU A 289 8.37 -4.29 16.73
N VAL A 290 7.15 -3.77 16.55
CA VAL A 290 6.84 -2.83 15.48
C VAL A 290 7.55 -1.50 15.68
N THR A 291 7.71 -1.04 16.93
CA THR A 291 8.52 0.16 17.23
C THR A 291 9.98 -0.03 16.85
N LEU A 292 10.57 -1.18 17.18
CA LEU A 292 11.94 -1.51 16.77
C LEU A 292 12.12 -1.50 15.26
N LEU A 293 11.25 -2.23 14.55
CA LEU A 293 11.29 -2.34 13.09
C LEU A 293 11.03 -1.00 12.40
N SER A 294 9.97 -0.30 12.81
CA SER A 294 9.61 0.99 12.20
C SER A 294 10.65 2.08 12.50
N SER A 295 11.26 2.08 13.68
CA SER A 295 12.35 3.01 14.00
C SER A 295 13.60 2.74 13.15
N ALA A 296 14.01 1.47 13.00
CA ALA A 296 15.13 1.12 12.13
C ALA A 296 14.87 1.55 10.68
N ILE A 297 13.67 1.30 10.16
CA ILE A 297 13.28 1.64 8.79
C ILE A 297 13.15 3.16 8.62
N ALA A 298 12.37 3.84 9.47
CA ALA A 298 12.10 5.27 9.37
C ALA A 298 13.39 6.09 9.44
N PHE A 299 14.14 5.90 10.51
CA PHE A 299 15.36 6.65 10.73
C PHE A 299 16.53 6.18 9.84
N GLY A 300 16.54 4.91 9.43
CA GLY A 300 17.45 4.40 8.39
C GLY A 300 17.23 5.10 7.06
N LEU A 301 15.98 5.13 6.57
CA LEU A 301 15.61 5.83 5.33
C LEU A 301 15.87 7.33 5.43
N MET A 302 15.57 7.96 6.58
CA MET A 302 15.85 9.36 6.85
C MET A 302 17.34 9.66 6.67
N GLY A 303 18.23 8.84 7.24
CA GLY A 303 19.68 9.06 7.20
C GLY A 303 20.31 8.80 5.84
N VAL A 304 19.81 7.83 5.06
CA VAL A 304 20.37 7.51 3.74
C VAL A 304 19.74 8.32 2.61
N SER A 305 18.66 9.05 2.85
CA SER A 305 17.78 9.62 1.81
C SER A 305 18.49 10.48 0.78
N SER A 306 19.44 11.31 1.20
CA SER A 306 20.22 12.23 0.34
C SER A 306 21.15 11.50 -0.64
N VAL A 307 21.68 10.34 -0.24
CA VAL A 307 22.52 9.50 -1.10
C VAL A 307 21.66 8.49 -1.87
N LEU A 308 20.64 7.93 -1.22
CA LEU A 308 19.75 6.92 -1.82
C LEU A 308 19.05 7.45 -3.07
N ALA A 309 18.47 8.65 -3.02
CA ALA A 309 17.66 9.18 -4.11
C ALA A 309 18.44 9.28 -5.43
N PRO A 310 19.58 9.96 -5.52
CA PRO A 310 20.35 10.03 -6.79
C PRO A 310 20.99 8.67 -7.16
N VAL A 311 21.48 7.89 -6.21
CA VAL A 311 22.05 6.55 -6.48
C VAL A 311 20.99 5.60 -7.04
N PHE A 312 19.76 5.67 -6.55
CA PHE A 312 18.70 4.74 -6.96
C PHE A 312 17.97 5.22 -8.22
N PHE A 313 17.53 6.48 -8.25
CA PHE A 313 16.71 7.01 -9.34
C PHE A 313 17.48 7.78 -10.41
N GLY A 314 18.72 8.21 -10.13
CA GLY A 314 19.52 9.11 -10.97
C GLY A 314 19.52 10.56 -10.48
N ASP A 315 20.46 11.37 -11.02
CA ASP A 315 20.73 12.74 -10.52
C ASP A 315 19.54 13.69 -10.68
N GLU A 316 18.69 13.48 -11.66
CA GLU A 316 17.45 14.27 -11.84
C GLU A 316 16.50 14.17 -10.63
N PHE A 317 16.62 13.10 -9.83
CA PHE A 317 15.78 12.81 -8.68
C PHE A 317 16.41 13.18 -7.32
N ILE A 318 17.40 14.05 -7.28
CA ILE A 318 18.01 14.51 -6.01
C ILE A 318 16.95 15.07 -5.05
N ALA A 319 15.95 15.80 -5.57
CA ALA A 319 14.84 16.34 -4.77
C ALA A 319 14.01 15.26 -4.06
N CYS A 320 13.99 14.01 -4.56
CA CYS A 320 13.35 12.89 -3.85
C CYS A 320 13.97 12.64 -2.47
N GLY A 321 15.25 12.96 -2.26
CA GLY A 321 15.94 12.75 -1.00
C GLY A 321 15.25 13.45 0.16
N GLU A 322 14.87 14.71 0.00
CA GLU A 322 14.15 15.47 1.01
C GLU A 322 12.75 14.91 1.26
N ILE A 323 12.04 14.55 0.19
CA ILE A 323 10.70 13.96 0.29
C ILE A 323 10.75 12.60 1.01
N ILE A 324 11.75 11.74 0.71
CA ILE A 324 11.98 10.46 1.41
C ILE A 324 12.25 10.73 2.88
N ARG A 325 13.09 11.72 3.21
CA ARG A 325 13.42 12.13 4.59
C ARG A 325 12.16 12.50 5.36
N LEU A 326 11.27 13.30 4.77
CA LEU A 326 10.00 13.69 5.39
C LEU A 326 9.06 12.49 5.52
N LEU A 327 8.78 11.78 4.44
CA LEU A 327 7.84 10.66 4.44
C LEU A 327 8.29 9.48 5.31
N SER A 328 9.60 9.32 5.58
CA SER A 328 10.12 8.21 6.39
C SER A 328 9.51 8.17 7.80
N VAL A 329 9.15 9.32 8.37
CA VAL A 329 8.52 9.42 9.69
C VAL A 329 7.15 8.74 9.70
N THR A 330 6.43 8.73 8.57
CA THR A 330 5.12 8.11 8.45
C THR A 330 5.14 6.60 8.69
N VAL A 331 6.28 5.95 8.43
CA VAL A 331 6.47 4.51 8.68
C VAL A 331 6.16 4.15 10.13
N PHE A 332 6.58 5.00 11.07
CA PHE A 332 6.29 4.80 12.50
C PHE A 332 4.78 4.95 12.80
N PHE A 333 4.15 5.97 12.29
CA PHE A 333 2.73 6.23 12.53
C PHE A 333 1.84 5.13 11.94
N ILE A 334 2.11 4.75 10.69
CA ILE A 334 1.39 3.67 10.00
C ILE A 334 1.58 2.34 10.76
N ALA A 335 2.79 2.06 11.23
CA ALA A 335 3.12 0.84 11.94
C ALA A 335 2.33 0.70 13.25
N TRP A 336 2.26 1.76 14.06
CA TRP A 336 1.48 1.79 15.29
C TRP A 336 -0.03 1.69 15.03
N ALA A 337 -0.54 2.48 14.08
CA ALA A 337 -1.94 2.40 13.68
C ALA A 337 -2.30 0.99 13.17
N ASN A 338 -1.39 0.32 12.45
CA ASN A 338 -1.60 -1.05 11.97
C ASN A 338 -1.76 -2.04 13.13
N VAL A 339 -0.94 -1.96 14.19
CA VAL A 339 -1.07 -2.82 15.38
C VAL A 339 -2.42 -2.60 16.06
N ILE A 340 -2.77 -1.35 16.36
CA ILE A 340 -4.03 -1.02 17.04
C ILE A 340 -5.22 -1.52 16.21
N ARG A 341 -5.21 -1.26 14.91
CA ARG A 341 -6.27 -1.67 13.99
C ARG A 341 -6.43 -3.19 13.93
N THR A 342 -5.34 -3.92 13.60
CA THR A 342 -5.41 -5.35 13.27
C THR A 342 -5.43 -6.25 14.49
N GLN A 343 -4.88 -5.79 15.63
CA GLN A 343 -4.77 -6.62 16.83
C GLN A 343 -5.77 -6.25 17.92
N TYR A 344 -6.41 -5.06 17.82
CA TYR A 344 -7.38 -4.62 18.81
C TYR A 344 -8.73 -4.21 18.21
N LEU A 345 -8.78 -3.21 17.31
CA LEU A 345 -10.04 -2.66 16.82
C LEU A 345 -10.88 -3.68 16.03
N ILE A 346 -10.29 -4.30 15.01
CA ILE A 346 -11.00 -5.28 14.16
C ILE A 346 -11.43 -6.52 14.98
N PRO A 347 -10.57 -7.17 15.80
CA PRO A 347 -10.99 -8.28 16.64
C PRO A 347 -12.14 -7.93 17.60
N ASN A 348 -12.20 -6.70 18.11
CA ASN A 348 -13.28 -6.22 18.98
C ASN A 348 -14.48 -5.64 18.22
N LYS A 349 -14.54 -5.80 16.88
CA LYS A 349 -15.64 -5.30 16.02
C LYS A 349 -15.83 -3.77 16.10
N ARG A 350 -14.73 -3.02 16.27
CA ARG A 350 -14.71 -1.55 16.34
C ARG A 350 -14.29 -0.92 15.02
N ASP A 351 -14.81 -1.43 13.91
CA ASP A 351 -14.48 -0.96 12.56
C ASP A 351 -14.82 0.52 12.34
N SER A 352 -15.82 1.04 13.06
CA SER A 352 -16.19 2.47 13.01
C SER A 352 -15.06 3.39 13.43
N ILE A 353 -14.27 3.03 14.45
CA ILE A 353 -13.12 3.83 14.90
C ILE A 353 -12.04 3.87 13.82
N TYR A 354 -11.78 2.72 13.19
CA TYR A 354 -10.85 2.65 12.06
C TYR A 354 -11.32 3.55 10.90
N LEU A 355 -12.59 3.45 10.52
CA LEU A 355 -13.16 4.28 9.46
C LEU A 355 -13.08 5.77 9.80
N THR A 356 -13.50 6.16 11.00
CA THR A 356 -13.44 7.56 11.46
C THR A 356 -11.99 8.08 11.46
N SER A 357 -11.04 7.32 11.97
CA SER A 357 -9.62 7.73 11.96
C SER A 357 -9.10 7.96 10.54
N THR A 358 -9.46 7.08 9.60
CA THR A 358 -9.06 7.21 8.19
C THR A 358 -9.72 8.43 7.54
N MET A 359 -10.99 8.71 7.85
CA MET A 359 -11.67 9.91 7.35
C MET A 359 -11.05 11.21 7.89
N VAL A 360 -10.73 11.26 9.18
CA VAL A 360 -10.02 12.40 9.79
C VAL A 360 -8.67 12.61 9.09
N GLY A 361 -7.89 11.54 8.89
CA GLY A 361 -6.63 11.62 8.16
C GLY A 361 -6.81 12.15 6.73
N ALA A 362 -7.81 11.65 5.99
CA ALA A 362 -8.08 12.08 4.63
C ALA A 362 -8.47 13.57 4.56
N ILE A 363 -9.33 14.05 5.44
CA ILE A 363 -9.75 15.45 5.50
C ILE A 363 -8.55 16.35 5.82
N LEU A 364 -7.76 16.00 6.83
CA LEU A 364 -6.57 16.77 7.20
C LEU A 364 -5.53 16.78 6.08
N ASN A 365 -5.30 15.64 5.41
CA ASN A 365 -4.43 15.58 4.25
C ASN A 365 -4.87 16.55 3.15
N LEU A 366 -6.16 16.55 2.76
CA LEU A 366 -6.68 17.47 1.75
C LEU A 366 -6.49 18.93 2.13
N ILE A 367 -6.82 19.31 3.39
CA ILE A 367 -6.69 20.69 3.87
C ILE A 367 -5.24 21.14 3.86
N ILE A 368 -4.34 20.33 4.43
CA ILE A 368 -2.90 20.66 4.52
C ILE A 368 -2.28 20.72 3.13
N ASN A 369 -2.61 19.78 2.25
CA ASN A 369 -2.14 19.79 0.87
C ASN A 369 -2.58 21.04 0.12
N TRP A 370 -3.86 21.42 0.25
CA TRP A 370 -4.39 22.63 -0.37
C TRP A 370 -3.65 23.90 0.09
N MET A 371 -3.26 23.95 1.38
CA MET A 371 -2.52 25.06 1.95
C MET A 371 -1.02 25.07 1.58
N LEU A 372 -0.38 23.89 1.59
CA LEU A 372 1.08 23.81 1.53
C LEU A 372 1.65 23.49 0.14
N ILE A 373 0.93 22.77 -0.71
CA ILE A 373 1.42 22.43 -2.06
C ILE A 373 1.77 23.69 -2.89
N PRO A 374 0.95 24.76 -2.92
CA PRO A 374 1.29 25.93 -3.71
C PRO A 374 2.62 26.58 -3.33
N LYS A 375 3.03 26.46 -2.06
CA LYS A 375 4.24 27.09 -1.54
C LYS A 375 5.43 26.13 -1.45
N TYR A 376 5.17 24.87 -1.07
CA TYR A 376 6.22 23.90 -0.77
C TYR A 376 6.22 22.69 -1.70
N GLN A 377 5.35 22.68 -2.72
CA GLN A 377 5.30 21.66 -3.75
C GLN A 377 5.22 20.23 -3.17
N ALA A 378 6.07 19.29 -3.61
CA ALA A 378 6.08 17.91 -3.12
C ALA A 378 6.40 17.79 -1.63
N ASN A 379 7.20 18.71 -1.06
CA ASN A 379 7.45 18.74 0.38
C ASN A 379 6.17 19.11 1.15
N GLY A 380 5.34 20.00 0.60
CA GLY A 380 4.02 20.32 1.15
C GLY A 380 3.09 19.11 1.20
N ALA A 381 3.04 18.33 0.13
CA ALA A 381 2.29 17.07 0.09
C ALA A 381 2.83 16.03 1.08
N ALA A 382 4.16 15.92 1.20
CA ALA A 382 4.79 15.03 2.18
C ALA A 382 4.41 15.41 3.62
N PHE A 383 4.38 16.72 3.94
CA PHE A 383 3.93 17.19 5.25
C PHE A 383 2.45 16.89 5.49
N GLY A 384 1.59 17.08 4.47
CA GLY A 384 0.17 16.70 4.54
C GLY A 384 0.00 15.22 4.87
N THR A 385 0.78 14.35 4.23
CA THR A 385 0.78 12.90 4.51
C THR A 385 1.27 12.59 5.94
N ILE A 386 2.29 13.29 6.44
CA ILE A 386 2.77 13.14 7.83
C ILE A 386 1.63 13.47 8.82
N VAL A 387 0.96 14.62 8.63
CA VAL A 387 -0.15 15.03 9.51
C VAL A 387 -1.30 14.05 9.43
N ALA A 388 -1.63 13.54 8.24
CA ALA A 388 -2.69 12.55 8.05
C ALA A 388 -2.40 11.26 8.82
N GLU A 389 -1.23 10.65 8.61
CA GLU A 389 -0.86 9.38 9.25
C GLU A 389 -0.71 9.53 10.78
N PHE A 390 -0.14 10.65 11.23
CA PHE A 390 -0.10 10.98 12.66
C PHE A 390 -1.51 11.06 13.24
N SER A 391 -2.45 11.72 12.54
CA SER A 391 -3.83 11.88 13.00
C SER A 391 -4.57 10.55 13.04
N VAL A 392 -4.38 9.68 12.04
CA VAL A 392 -4.92 8.31 12.04
C VAL A 392 -4.45 7.55 13.27
N MET A 393 -3.14 7.55 13.53
CA MET A 393 -2.57 6.91 14.72
C MET A 393 -3.13 7.51 16.00
N LEU A 394 -3.15 8.84 16.11
CA LEU A 394 -3.60 9.55 17.33
C LEU A 394 -5.05 9.26 17.65
N VAL A 395 -5.96 9.33 16.66
CA VAL A 395 -7.39 9.04 16.85
C VAL A 395 -7.58 7.61 17.36
N GLN A 396 -6.88 6.64 16.76
CA GLN A 396 -6.95 5.25 17.21
C GLN A 396 -6.39 5.08 18.63
N MET A 397 -5.28 5.71 18.96
CA MET A 397 -4.69 5.65 20.32
C MET A 397 -5.61 6.27 21.38
N VAL A 398 -6.21 7.42 21.07
CA VAL A 398 -7.15 8.09 21.98
C VAL A 398 -8.41 7.25 22.20
N ALA A 399 -8.91 6.60 21.16
CA ALA A 399 -10.08 5.73 21.24
C ALA A 399 -9.88 4.51 22.16
N VAL A 400 -8.63 4.02 22.30
CA VAL A 400 -8.31 2.83 23.11
C VAL A 400 -7.58 3.17 24.43
N LYS A 401 -7.39 4.44 24.77
CA LYS A 401 -6.58 4.90 25.91
C LYS A 401 -7.01 4.36 27.28
N ASN A 402 -8.30 4.08 27.47
CA ASN A 402 -8.85 3.58 28.73
C ASN A 402 -8.72 2.05 28.84
N GLU A 403 -8.38 1.37 27.76
CA GLU A 403 -8.33 -0.08 27.65
C GLU A 403 -6.89 -0.58 27.48
N LEU A 404 -6.08 0.19 26.77
CA LEU A 404 -4.66 -0.10 26.53
C LEU A 404 -3.77 1.03 27.11
N PRO A 405 -2.67 0.70 27.78
CA PRO A 405 -1.80 1.69 28.43
C PRO A 405 -0.88 2.40 27.41
N MET A 406 -1.47 3.09 26.41
CA MET A 406 -0.75 3.72 25.30
C MET A 406 0.33 4.68 25.76
N ARG A 407 0.07 5.50 26.80
CA ARG A 407 1.08 6.42 27.36
C ARG A 407 2.29 5.66 27.88
N LYS A 408 2.07 4.53 28.58
CA LYS A 408 3.16 3.69 29.09
C LYS A 408 4.00 3.11 27.92
N TYR A 409 3.38 2.71 26.83
CA TYR A 409 4.07 2.20 25.65
C TYR A 409 4.95 3.28 25.02
N ILE A 410 4.43 4.50 24.80
CA ILE A 410 5.21 5.64 24.27
C ILE A 410 6.43 5.90 25.15
N MET A 411 6.24 6.05 26.46
CA MET A 411 7.34 6.33 27.38
C MET A 411 8.37 5.20 27.45
N SER A 412 7.92 3.95 27.44
CA SER A 412 8.80 2.78 27.49
C SER A 412 9.62 2.58 26.21
N TYR A 413 9.10 3.04 25.06
CA TYR A 413 9.76 2.81 23.76
C TYR A 413 10.47 4.04 23.22
N SER A 414 10.35 5.19 23.88
CA SER A 414 11.05 6.44 23.49
C SER A 414 12.58 6.28 23.37
N PRO A 415 13.31 5.49 24.18
CA PRO A 415 14.73 5.30 23.97
C PRO A 415 15.08 4.66 22.63
N ILE A 416 14.20 3.80 22.09
CA ILE A 416 14.39 3.18 20.77
C ILE A 416 14.29 4.24 19.68
N LEU A 417 13.37 5.20 19.82
CA LEU A 417 13.24 6.34 18.89
C LEU A 417 14.48 7.24 18.93
N ILE A 418 15.04 7.49 20.14
CA ILE A 418 16.27 8.27 20.31
C ILE A 418 17.45 7.56 19.64
N ILE A 419 17.60 6.25 19.84
CA ILE A 419 18.63 5.44 19.17
C ILE A 419 18.48 5.55 17.64
N GLY A 420 17.24 5.44 17.13
CA GLY A 420 16.95 5.58 15.70
C GLY A 420 17.34 6.96 15.18
N LEU A 421 16.94 8.03 15.87
CA LEU A 421 17.28 9.41 15.48
C LEU A 421 18.80 9.64 15.49
N THR A 422 19.50 9.14 16.50
CA THR A 422 20.95 9.21 16.55
C THR A 422 21.58 8.48 15.36
N MET A 423 21.08 7.29 15.03
CA MET A 423 21.47 6.55 13.82
C MET A 423 21.28 7.39 12.56
N ALA A 424 20.13 8.03 12.40
CA ALA A 424 19.84 8.85 11.22
C ALA A 424 20.86 9.99 11.06
N VAL A 425 21.18 10.68 12.16
CA VAL A 425 22.18 11.76 12.16
C VAL A 425 23.57 11.23 11.80
N LEU A 426 24.00 10.12 12.40
CA LEU A 426 25.31 9.51 12.09
C LEU A 426 25.41 9.10 10.63
N VAL A 427 24.38 8.44 10.11
CA VAL A 427 24.32 7.97 8.73
C VAL A 427 24.31 9.14 7.74
N ASP A 428 23.52 10.20 8.01
CA ASP A 428 23.50 11.41 7.17
C ASP A 428 24.87 12.09 7.12
N ARG A 429 25.60 12.18 8.26
CA ARG A 429 26.96 12.72 8.31
C ARG A 429 27.98 11.90 7.51
N ILE A 430 27.83 10.57 7.46
CA ILE A 430 28.64 9.71 6.58
C ILE A 430 28.37 10.08 5.12
N GLY A 431 27.12 10.26 4.73
CA GLY A 431 26.75 10.64 3.36
C GLY A 431 27.31 11.99 2.95
N ILE A 432 27.20 13.01 3.82
CA ILE A 432 27.78 14.34 3.57
C ILE A 432 29.30 14.28 3.38
N LYS A 433 29.98 13.46 4.18
CA LYS A 433 31.45 13.37 4.14
C LYS A 433 31.97 12.57 2.93
N LEU A 434 31.31 11.50 2.55
CA LEU A 434 31.78 10.58 1.50
C LEU A 434 31.17 10.89 0.11
N GLY A 435 30.15 11.75 0.04
CA GLY A 435 29.48 12.11 -1.19
C GLY A 435 28.53 11.03 -1.71
N VAL A 436 27.97 11.27 -2.91
CA VAL A 436 26.95 10.41 -3.55
C VAL A 436 27.63 9.28 -4.32
N SER A 437 27.53 8.06 -3.82
CA SER A 437 28.00 6.87 -4.51
C SER A 437 27.34 5.59 -3.97
N ILE A 438 27.40 4.52 -4.73
CA ILE A 438 26.90 3.19 -4.32
C ILE A 438 27.67 2.70 -3.09
N SER A 439 28.99 2.91 -3.04
CA SER A 439 29.84 2.56 -1.91
C SER A 439 29.46 3.33 -0.65
N THR A 440 29.19 4.62 -0.77
CA THR A 440 28.71 5.44 0.34
C THR A 440 27.38 4.92 0.87
N LEU A 441 26.44 4.60 0.00
CA LEU A 441 25.15 4.02 0.40
C LEU A 441 25.33 2.69 1.14
N ALA A 442 26.21 1.82 0.65
CA ALA A 442 26.52 0.55 1.31
C ALA A 442 27.13 0.77 2.71
N ILE A 443 28.10 1.69 2.83
CA ILE A 443 28.69 2.05 4.13
C ILE A 443 27.62 2.60 5.07
N GLN A 444 26.75 3.49 4.60
CA GLN A 444 25.66 4.06 5.41
C GLN A 444 24.72 2.98 5.94
N ILE A 445 24.29 2.03 5.07
CA ILE A 445 23.41 0.93 5.48
C ILE A 445 24.06 0.01 6.49
N LEU A 446 25.33 -0.37 6.26
CA LEU A 446 26.07 -1.25 7.17
C LEU A 446 26.36 -0.57 8.50
N ALA A 447 26.87 0.66 8.50
CA ALA A 447 27.19 1.41 9.70
C ALA A 447 25.93 1.72 10.51
N GLY A 448 24.85 2.17 9.85
CA GLY A 448 23.57 2.44 10.50
C GLY A 448 22.97 1.19 11.11
N GLY A 449 22.89 0.10 10.35
CA GLY A 449 22.37 -1.18 10.83
C GLY A 449 23.18 -1.73 12.01
N PHE A 450 24.50 -1.69 11.94
CA PHE A 450 25.38 -2.11 13.02
C PHE A 450 25.19 -1.26 14.28
N PHE A 451 25.19 0.07 14.13
CA PHE A 451 24.93 0.99 15.25
C PHE A 451 23.57 0.72 15.90
N PHE A 452 22.49 0.66 15.10
CA PHE A 452 21.15 0.44 15.62
C PHE A 452 21.03 -0.89 16.35
N CYS A 453 21.57 -1.96 15.79
CA CYS A 453 21.54 -3.29 16.41
C CYS A 453 22.30 -3.28 17.75
N ILE A 454 23.55 -2.76 17.80
CA ILE A 454 24.34 -2.74 19.02
C ILE A 454 23.69 -1.86 20.09
N ALA A 455 23.30 -0.63 19.74
CA ALA A 455 22.70 0.30 20.70
C ALA A 455 21.37 -0.24 21.25
N THR A 456 20.55 -0.86 20.40
CA THR A 456 19.28 -1.48 20.80
C THR A 456 19.52 -2.69 21.71
N ILE A 457 20.46 -3.58 21.36
CA ILE A 457 20.81 -4.75 22.20
C ILE A 457 21.35 -4.28 23.56
N ALA A 458 22.24 -3.30 23.58
CA ALA A 458 22.77 -2.73 24.82
C ALA A 458 21.65 -2.13 25.67
N TYR A 459 20.74 -1.34 25.07
CA TYR A 459 19.57 -0.79 25.77
C TYR A 459 18.68 -1.89 26.36
N LEU A 460 18.29 -2.90 25.57
CA LEU A 460 17.43 -3.99 26.02
C LEU A 460 18.08 -4.83 27.13
N ARG A 461 19.41 -4.99 27.10
CA ARG A 461 20.18 -5.69 28.14
C ARG A 461 20.24 -4.90 29.43
N ILE A 462 20.60 -3.59 29.35
CA ILE A 462 20.74 -2.71 30.52
C ILE A 462 19.41 -2.51 31.22
N SER A 463 18.32 -2.31 30.44
CA SER A 463 16.96 -2.15 30.97
C SER A 463 16.35 -3.48 31.47
N ASN A 464 17.06 -4.59 31.34
CA ASN A 464 16.59 -5.95 31.68
C ASN A 464 15.22 -6.27 31.06
N ASP A 465 15.06 -5.86 29.80
CA ASP A 465 13.80 -5.87 29.08
C ASP A 465 13.27 -7.28 28.81
N GLU A 466 11.95 -7.40 28.74
CA GLU A 466 11.27 -8.68 28.47
C GLU A 466 11.71 -9.32 27.14
N MET A 467 11.90 -8.52 26.07
CA MET A 467 12.37 -9.04 24.78
C MET A 467 13.79 -9.60 24.87
N TRP A 468 14.65 -9.00 25.67
CA TRP A 468 15.97 -9.54 25.94
C TRP A 468 15.89 -10.89 26.65
N ARG A 469 15.05 -11.00 27.68
CA ARG A 469 14.84 -12.27 28.41
C ARG A 469 14.29 -13.36 27.48
N LEU A 470 13.25 -13.05 26.70
CA LEU A 470 12.66 -14.00 25.72
C LEU A 470 13.70 -14.44 24.67
N GLY A 471 14.54 -13.54 24.18
CA GLY A 471 15.62 -13.83 23.25
C GLY A 471 16.65 -14.78 23.85
N VAL A 472 17.13 -14.49 25.06
CA VAL A 472 18.12 -15.33 25.78
C VAL A 472 17.55 -16.71 26.09
N ASP A 473 16.29 -16.81 26.54
CA ASP A 473 15.64 -18.07 26.86
C ASP A 473 15.42 -18.95 25.61
N SER A 474 15.13 -18.33 24.47
CA SER A 474 14.97 -19.06 23.20
C SER A 474 16.31 -19.66 22.74
N ILE A 475 17.41 -18.94 22.91
CA ILE A 475 18.78 -19.43 22.58
C ILE A 475 19.20 -20.56 23.52
N LYS A 476 18.91 -20.40 24.83
CA LYS A 476 19.20 -21.46 25.83
C LYS A 476 18.42 -22.75 25.56
N LYS A 477 17.15 -22.64 25.14
CA LYS A 477 16.32 -23.82 24.78
C LYS A 477 16.85 -24.53 23.53
N ARG A 478 17.29 -23.79 22.51
CA ARG A 478 17.90 -24.38 21.30
C ARG A 478 19.21 -25.12 21.62
N LYS A 479 20.06 -24.57 22.50
CA LYS A 479 21.30 -25.24 22.92
C LYS A 479 21.08 -26.48 23.80
N LYS A 480 19.88 -26.66 24.36
CA LYS A 480 19.53 -27.88 25.13
C LYS A 480 18.86 -28.96 24.27
N SER A 481 18.42 -28.62 23.04
CA SER A 481 17.78 -29.52 22.09
C SER A 481 18.69 -29.95 20.92
N SER A 482 19.88 -29.39 20.79
CA SER A 482 20.99 -29.83 19.96
C SER A 482 22.03 -30.56 20.81
#